data_a92c0a0dbbf41dc2905f5d2a88e6b916
#
_entry.id   a92c0a0dbbf41dc2905f5d2a88e6b916
#
_cell.length_a   1.000
_cell.length_b   1.000
_cell.length_c   1.000
_cell.angle_alpha   90.00
_cell.angle_beta   90.00
_cell.angle_gamma   90.00
#
_symmetry.space_group_name_H-M   'P 1'
#
loop_
_entity.id
_entity.type
_entity.pdbx_description
1 polymer ?
#
loop_
_entity_poly.entity_id
_entity_poly.type
_entity_poly.pdbx_seq_one_letter_code
_entity_poly.pdbx_strand_id
1 'polypeptide(L)'
;MFILGGSDAQDNFSKRVQLFAEYRVFLEKAPMIGKRAFFPSLTMSFQEKEKDGSLPGADLVFVFGGHDGENDLETCEQYSIRENLWRSIEPMKNKRNGASVVSFDKVIFIFGGNNQF
;
A
#
# COMPACT_ATOMS: atom_id res chain seq x y z
N MET A 1 7.19 -3.25 11.21
CA MET A 1 5.97 -2.45 10.94
C MET A 1 6.28 -1.38 9.92
N PHE A 2 5.48 -1.29 8.87
CA PHE A 2 5.58 -0.22 7.88
C PHE A 2 4.66 0.94 8.24
N ILE A 3 5.15 2.15 7.98
CA ILE A 3 4.39 3.40 8.08
C ILE A 3 4.33 3.98 6.68
N LEU A 4 3.13 4.15 6.15
CA LEU A 4 2.89 4.51 4.76
C LEU A 4 2.11 5.82 4.66
N GLY A 5 2.64 6.77 3.90
CA GLY A 5 1.93 7.98 3.52
C GLY A 5 1.40 8.79 4.70
N GLY A 6 0.15 9.21 4.56
CA GLY A 6 -0.55 10.02 5.55
C GLY A 6 -0.49 11.52 5.28
N SER A 7 -1.01 12.30 6.20
CA SER A 7 -0.97 13.76 6.17
C SER A 7 -0.56 14.32 7.52
N ASP A 8 0.04 15.50 7.53
CA ASP A 8 0.37 16.19 8.76
C ASP A 8 -0.75 17.19 9.18
N ALA A 9 -0.54 17.91 10.28
CA ALA A 9 -1.51 18.88 10.81
C ALA A 9 -1.73 20.09 9.90
N GLN A 10 -0.88 20.30 8.91
CA GLN A 10 -0.98 21.36 7.91
C GLN A 10 -1.53 20.85 6.58
N ASP A 11 -2.13 19.65 6.55
CA ASP A 11 -2.68 18.99 5.36
C ASP A 11 -1.64 18.74 4.24
N ASN A 12 -0.37 18.56 4.63
CA ASN A 12 0.64 18.07 3.68
C ASN A 12 0.55 16.56 3.54
N PHE A 13 0.25 16.10 2.34
CA PHE A 13 0.12 14.68 2.03
C PHE A 13 1.47 14.08 1.64
N SER A 14 1.70 12.83 2.00
CA SER A 14 2.99 12.17 1.90
C SER A 14 2.94 10.90 1.06
N LYS A 15 4.03 10.63 0.36
CA LYS A 15 4.32 9.33 -0.26
C LYS A 15 5.43 8.57 0.45
N ARG A 16 5.88 9.07 1.58
CA ARG A 16 6.99 8.54 2.36
C ARG A 16 6.67 7.16 2.92
N VAL A 17 7.66 6.29 2.94
CA VAL A 17 7.56 4.94 3.49
C VAL A 17 8.70 4.72 4.48
N GLN A 18 8.36 4.30 5.68
CA GLN A 18 9.32 4.00 6.73
C GLN A 18 9.08 2.60 7.29
N LEU A 19 10.14 1.89 7.58
CA LEU A 19 10.11 0.62 8.30
C LEU A 19 10.59 0.82 9.73
N PHE A 20 9.74 0.49 10.68
CA PHE A 20 10.14 0.41 12.09
C PHE A 20 10.70 -0.99 12.35
N ALA A 21 12.00 -1.08 12.51
CA ALA A 21 12.72 -2.33 12.70
C ALA A 21 12.89 -2.71 14.19
N GLU A 22 13.29 -3.95 14.44
CA GLU A 22 13.39 -4.54 15.80
C GLU A 22 14.26 -3.75 16.76
N TYR A 23 15.25 -3.04 16.28
CA TYR A 23 16.15 -2.23 17.09
C TYR A 23 15.65 -0.82 17.39
N ARG A 24 14.34 -0.57 17.22
CA ARG A 24 13.69 0.72 17.45
C ARG A 24 14.24 1.85 16.58
N VAL A 25 14.66 1.54 15.37
CA VAL A 25 15.09 2.51 14.38
C VAL A 25 14.11 2.58 13.22
N PHE A 26 13.94 3.78 12.67
CA PHE A 26 13.18 4.00 11.45
C PHE A 26 14.13 3.96 10.25
N LEU A 27 13.82 3.09 9.30
CA LEU A 27 14.56 2.99 8.04
C LEU A 27 13.71 3.56 6.91
N GLU A 28 14.26 4.48 6.14
CA GLU A 28 13.60 4.95 4.92
C GLU A 28 13.59 3.86 3.86
N LYS A 29 12.45 3.68 3.24
CA LYS A 29 12.25 2.77 2.11
C LYS A 29 11.83 3.58 0.87
N ALA A 30 11.80 2.93 -0.29
CA ALA A 30 11.36 3.60 -1.51
C ALA A 30 9.98 4.25 -1.28
N PRO A 31 9.80 5.53 -1.64
CA PRO A 31 8.50 6.19 -1.49
C PRO A 31 7.49 5.62 -2.47
N MET A 32 6.20 5.71 -2.13
CA MET A 32 5.13 5.43 -3.07
C MET A 32 5.25 6.34 -4.31
N ILE A 33 4.66 5.93 -5.40
CA ILE A 33 4.62 6.74 -6.64
C ILE A 33 3.79 8.00 -6.39
N GLY A 34 2.63 7.86 -5.78
CA GLY A 34 1.73 8.96 -5.45
C GLY A 34 1.63 9.25 -3.95
N LYS A 35 1.43 10.52 -3.60
CA LYS A 35 1.06 10.92 -2.25
C LYS A 35 -0.32 10.38 -1.94
N ARG A 36 -0.52 9.89 -0.71
CA ARG A 36 -1.86 9.46 -0.30
C ARG A 36 -2.03 9.41 1.21
N ALA A 37 -3.25 9.69 1.63
CA ALA A 37 -3.74 9.46 2.98
C ALA A 37 -5.13 8.83 2.91
N PHE A 38 -5.65 8.34 4.01
CA PHE A 38 -6.99 7.72 4.11
C PHE A 38 -7.19 6.55 3.15
N PHE A 39 -6.17 5.75 2.96
CA PHE A 39 -6.18 4.58 2.08
C PHE A 39 -6.03 3.29 2.89
N PRO A 40 -6.70 2.20 2.50
CA PRO A 40 -6.44 0.89 3.07
C PRO A 40 -5.17 0.28 2.49
N SER A 41 -4.50 -0.51 3.29
CA SER A 41 -3.32 -1.27 2.88
C SER A 41 -3.42 -2.71 3.36
N LEU A 42 -2.76 -3.60 2.63
CA LEU A 42 -2.77 -5.02 2.88
C LEU A 42 -1.43 -5.62 2.51
N THR A 43 -0.91 -6.50 3.36
CA THR A 43 0.27 -7.29 3.04
C THR A 43 -0.15 -8.72 2.70
N MET A 44 0.32 -9.23 1.58
CA MET A 44 0.12 -10.61 1.17
C MET A 44 1.44 -11.32 0.98
N SER A 45 1.52 -12.54 1.50
CA SER A 45 2.66 -13.43 1.30
C SER A 45 2.33 -14.43 0.20
N PHE A 46 3.13 -14.44 -0.84
CA PHE A 46 3.03 -15.40 -1.92
C PHE A 46 4.14 -16.45 -1.72
N GLN A 47 3.73 -17.66 -1.35
CA GLN A 47 4.65 -18.79 -1.25
C GLN A 47 4.58 -19.58 -2.57
N GLU A 48 5.45 -19.26 -3.49
CA GLU A 48 5.71 -20.14 -4.61
C GLU A 48 6.84 -21.08 -4.23
N LYS A 49 6.58 -22.39 -4.29
CA LYS A 49 7.63 -23.39 -4.21
C LYS A 49 8.46 -23.31 -5.47
N GLU A 50 9.69 -22.84 -5.34
CA GLU A 50 10.65 -23.06 -6.43
C GLU A 50 10.93 -24.55 -6.61
N LYS A 51 11.34 -24.93 -7.83
CA LYS A 51 11.62 -26.32 -8.21
C LYS A 51 12.72 -26.99 -7.36
N ASP A 52 13.49 -26.21 -6.62
CA ASP A 52 14.56 -26.68 -5.75
C ASP A 52 14.14 -26.84 -4.28
N GLY A 53 12.87 -26.57 -3.96
CA GLY A 53 12.34 -26.67 -2.60
C GLY A 53 12.61 -25.45 -1.71
N SER A 54 13.29 -24.41 -2.21
CA SER A 54 13.44 -23.15 -1.51
C SER A 54 12.15 -22.33 -1.64
N LEU A 55 11.80 -21.58 -0.59
CA LEU A 55 10.63 -20.72 -0.55
C LEU A 55 11.09 -19.26 -0.64
N PRO A 56 11.10 -18.63 -1.81
CA PRO A 56 11.12 -17.18 -1.84
C PRO A 56 9.73 -16.69 -1.48
N GLY A 57 9.51 -16.40 -0.22
CA GLY A 57 8.33 -15.63 0.17
C GLY A 57 8.43 -14.26 -0.45
N ALA A 58 7.65 -14.00 -1.47
CA ALA A 58 7.47 -12.65 -1.98
C ALA A 58 6.36 -12.00 -1.16
N ASP A 59 6.73 -11.18 -0.18
CA ASP A 59 5.77 -10.37 0.54
C ASP A 59 5.53 -9.07 -0.25
N LEU A 60 4.26 -8.84 -0.58
CA LEU A 60 3.82 -7.65 -1.28
C LEU A 60 2.90 -6.82 -0.38
N VAL A 61 3.13 -5.52 -0.36
CA VAL A 61 2.22 -4.56 0.29
C VAL A 61 1.40 -3.89 -0.80
N PHE A 62 0.09 -3.87 -0.64
CA PHE A 62 -0.85 -3.21 -1.55
C PHE A 62 -1.45 -1.99 -0.88
N VAL A 63 -1.62 -0.93 -1.64
CA VAL A 63 -2.33 0.29 -1.22
C VAL A 63 -3.38 0.64 -2.26
N PHE A 64 -4.55 1.08 -1.80
CA PHE A 64 -5.70 1.30 -2.66
C PHE A 64 -6.32 2.68 -2.43
N GLY A 65 -6.34 3.51 -3.45
CA GLY A 65 -7.04 4.78 -3.41
C GLY A 65 -6.52 5.77 -2.38
N GLY A 66 -7.43 6.34 -1.63
CA GLY A 66 -7.18 7.40 -0.67
C GLY A 66 -7.39 8.79 -1.25
N HIS A 67 -6.68 9.77 -0.73
CA HIS A 67 -6.73 11.17 -1.14
C HIS A 67 -5.31 11.73 -1.21
N ASP A 68 -5.03 12.56 -2.21
CA ASP A 68 -3.67 13.10 -2.44
C ASP A 68 -3.48 14.54 -1.95
N GLY A 69 -4.50 15.11 -1.35
CA GLY A 69 -4.54 16.51 -0.92
C GLY A 69 -5.43 17.39 -1.80
N GLU A 70 -5.73 16.94 -3.02
CA GLU A 70 -6.59 17.63 -3.97
C GLU A 70 -7.75 16.76 -4.46
N ASN A 71 -7.48 15.48 -4.68
CA ASN A 71 -8.45 14.55 -5.28
C ASN A 71 -8.55 13.24 -4.51
N ASP A 72 -9.75 12.66 -4.53
CA ASP A 72 -9.91 11.24 -4.21
C ASP A 72 -9.26 10.39 -5.31
N LEU A 73 -8.73 9.24 -4.94
CA LEU A 73 -7.91 8.40 -5.81
C LEU A 73 -8.59 7.08 -6.16
N GLU A 74 -8.44 6.69 -7.41
CA GLU A 74 -8.73 5.32 -7.90
C GLU A 74 -7.46 4.51 -8.08
N THR A 75 -6.30 5.17 -8.05
CA THR A 75 -5.00 4.53 -8.27
C THR A 75 -4.62 3.60 -7.15
N CYS A 76 -3.93 2.53 -7.51
CA CYS A 76 -3.44 1.51 -6.61
C CYS A 76 -1.98 1.22 -6.89
N GLU A 77 -1.25 0.82 -5.86
CA GLU A 77 0.17 0.49 -5.98
C GLU A 77 0.49 -0.79 -5.22
N GLN A 78 1.51 -1.50 -5.66
CA GLN A 78 2.09 -2.61 -4.92
C GLN A 78 3.57 -2.36 -4.65
N TYR A 79 4.01 -2.78 -3.49
CA TYR A 79 5.39 -2.68 -3.03
C TYR A 79 5.98 -4.07 -2.83
N SER A 80 7.09 -4.34 -3.49
CA SER A 80 7.89 -5.53 -3.23
C SER A 80 8.87 -5.23 -2.09
N ILE A 81 8.68 -5.91 -0.96
CA ILE A 81 9.58 -5.76 0.19
C ILE A 81 10.99 -6.22 -0.18
N ARG A 82 11.10 -7.29 -0.93
CA ARG A 82 12.37 -7.86 -1.39
C ARG A 82 13.14 -6.91 -2.31
N GLU A 83 12.45 -6.29 -3.27
CA GLU A 83 13.07 -5.42 -4.27
C GLU A 83 13.16 -3.96 -3.82
N ASN A 84 12.45 -3.58 -2.74
CA ASN A 84 12.27 -2.20 -2.31
C ASN A 84 11.79 -1.32 -3.47
N LEU A 85 10.72 -1.76 -4.14
CA LEU A 85 10.23 -1.13 -5.36
C LEU A 85 8.70 -1.08 -5.38
N TRP A 86 8.17 0.09 -5.70
CA TRP A 86 6.74 0.32 -5.94
C TRP A 86 6.41 0.21 -7.43
N ARG A 87 5.26 -0.40 -7.72
CA ARG A 87 4.69 -0.46 -9.07
C ARG A 87 3.23 -0.05 -9.02
N SER A 88 2.79 0.68 -10.05
CA SER A 88 1.36 0.90 -10.27
C SER A 88 0.70 -0.41 -10.70
N ILE A 89 -0.48 -0.66 -10.17
CA ILE A 89 -1.33 -1.78 -10.60
C ILE A 89 -2.65 -1.25 -11.16
N GLU A 90 -3.51 -2.13 -11.63
CA GLU A 90 -4.81 -1.78 -12.18
C GLU A 90 -5.58 -0.86 -11.21
N PRO A 91 -6.04 0.30 -11.66
CA PRO A 91 -6.84 1.17 -10.80
C PRO A 91 -8.21 0.57 -10.51
N MET A 92 -8.82 1.00 -9.42
CA MET A 92 -10.21 0.68 -9.12
C MET A 92 -11.13 1.38 -10.12
N LYS A 93 -12.35 0.86 -10.29
CA LYS A 93 -13.36 1.50 -11.16
C LYS A 93 -13.82 2.86 -10.64
N ASN A 94 -13.80 3.02 -9.32
CA ASN A 94 -14.26 4.23 -8.65
C ASN A 94 -13.18 4.73 -7.69
N LYS A 95 -13.10 6.04 -7.55
CA LYS A 95 -12.28 6.68 -6.53
C LYS A 95 -12.82 6.32 -5.16
N ARG A 96 -11.94 5.98 -4.23
CA ARG A 96 -12.31 5.59 -2.86
C ARG A 96 -11.36 6.20 -1.85
N ASN A 97 -11.94 6.94 -0.93
CA ASN A 97 -11.27 7.55 0.20
C ASN A 97 -11.86 6.92 1.48
N GLY A 98 -11.02 6.46 2.40
CA GLY A 98 -11.48 5.87 3.65
C GLY A 98 -12.09 4.47 3.51
N ALA A 99 -11.74 3.72 2.47
CA ALA A 99 -12.19 2.35 2.29
C ALA A 99 -11.50 1.37 3.24
N SER A 100 -12.05 0.18 3.33
CA SER A 100 -11.45 -0.95 4.03
C SER A 100 -11.08 -2.05 3.06
N VAL A 101 -10.09 -2.87 3.42
CA VAL A 101 -9.62 -3.97 2.59
C VAL A 101 -9.46 -5.24 3.41
N VAL A 102 -9.75 -6.37 2.79
CA VAL A 102 -9.52 -7.70 3.36
C VAL A 102 -9.11 -8.65 2.24
N SER A 103 -8.32 -9.65 2.56
CA SER A 103 -8.01 -10.73 1.63
C SER A 103 -8.58 -12.05 2.12
N PHE A 104 -9.04 -12.84 1.17
CA PHE A 104 -9.48 -14.21 1.40
C PHE A 104 -9.12 -15.05 0.18
N ASP A 105 -8.43 -16.16 0.39
CA ASP A 105 -8.03 -17.09 -0.67
C ASP A 105 -7.34 -16.40 -1.87
N LYS A 106 -6.36 -15.53 -1.57
CA LYS A 106 -5.60 -14.72 -2.54
C LYS A 106 -6.45 -13.73 -3.37
N VAL A 107 -7.69 -13.51 -2.97
CA VAL A 107 -8.56 -12.48 -3.55
C VAL A 107 -8.65 -11.31 -2.58
N ILE A 108 -8.53 -10.11 -3.10
CA ILE A 108 -8.60 -8.87 -2.33
C ILE A 108 -9.98 -8.25 -2.51
N PHE A 109 -10.66 -7.98 -1.39
CA PHE A 109 -11.95 -7.31 -1.36
C PHE A 109 -11.78 -5.91 -0.79
N ILE A 110 -12.29 -4.90 -1.50
CA ILE A 110 -12.26 -3.50 -1.08
C ILE A 110 -13.70 -3.06 -0.83
N PHE A 111 -13.94 -2.49 0.35
CA PHE A 111 -15.27 -2.13 0.80
C PHE A 111 -15.40 -0.63 1.06
N GLY A 112 -16.49 -0.06 0.58
CA GLY A 112 -16.93 1.28 0.94
C GLY A 112 -15.97 2.37 0.51
N GLY A 113 -15.78 3.30 1.43
CA GLY A 113 -15.07 4.52 1.15
C GLY A 113 -15.99 5.59 0.57
N ASN A 114 -15.41 6.73 0.35
CA ASN A 114 -16.10 7.93 -0.08
C ASN A 114 -15.54 8.43 -1.41
N ASN A 115 -16.41 8.90 -2.26
CA ASN A 115 -16.04 9.59 -3.47
C ASN A 115 -16.79 10.91 -3.47
N GLN A 116 -16.16 11.94 -2.94
CA GLN A 116 -16.82 13.24 -2.74
C GLN A 116 -16.77 14.14 -3.96
N PHE A 117 -16.51 13.67 -5.09
CA PHE A 117 -16.55 14.45 -6.34
C PHE A 117 -15.96 13.72 -7.50
#